data_4ff0de053a7d6df0e6a68aa0a29f7c6b
#
_entry.id   4ff0de053a7d6df0e6a68aa0a29f7c6b
#
_cell.length_a   1.000
_cell.length_b   1.000
_cell.length_c   1.000
_cell.angle_alpha   90.00
_cell.angle_beta   90.00
_cell.angle_gamma   90.00
#
_symmetry.space_group_name_H-M   'P 1'
#
loop_
_entity.id
_entity.type
_entity.pdbx_description
1 polymer ?
#
loop_
_entity_poly.entity_id
_entity_poly.type
_entity_poly.pdbx_seq_one_letter_code
_entity_poly.pdbx_strand_id
1 'polypeptide(L)'
;MSKGLAVAVVVGAGVLLSPSCTTVIPAGYVGAVYDKLEHGVQDEVLTEGFHLKSPFEKVKDFPISIETIYMSKDDREGSEDDESINIACKDGSVNADLTFSYRYEADKVPSLQRKYRGRDGNEIVDTVLRGQLRTWVSEVTKNYTTIEVYMDKREEVNSKLVDYFNKRGEKYGIRFENVSLAEARVTKEVQLAMEKRQKISQELEQQKMNLKKAEIAKEEEKLKQEKAFIKAQGERKANEEKAKGLNDAILKEKAIEKWNGELPKATNGSSILIK
;
A
#
# COMPACT_ATOMS: atom_id res chain seq x y z
N MET A 1 -68.38 4.68 24.37
CA MET A 1 -67.35 3.59 24.39
C MET A 1 -66.14 3.84 23.47
N SER A 2 -66.04 4.94 22.71
CA SER A 2 -64.98 5.17 21.72
C SER A 2 -63.71 5.91 22.24
N LYS A 3 -63.80 6.63 23.35
CA LYS A 3 -62.67 7.39 23.88
C LYS A 3 -61.59 6.53 24.62
N GLY A 4 -62.00 5.39 25.16
CA GLY A 4 -61.07 4.48 25.87
C GLY A 4 -60.17 3.70 24.91
N LEU A 5 -60.65 3.37 23.73
CA LEU A 5 -59.89 2.61 22.71
C LEU A 5 -58.78 3.47 22.07
N ALA A 6 -59.06 4.78 21.84
CA ALA A 6 -58.09 5.70 21.26
C ALA A 6 -56.93 5.98 22.22
N VAL A 7 -57.17 6.10 23.51
CA VAL A 7 -56.13 6.31 24.53
C VAL A 7 -55.26 5.07 24.69
N ALA A 8 -55.83 3.88 24.65
CA ALA A 8 -55.04 2.62 24.73
C ALA A 8 -54.11 2.43 23.53
N VAL A 9 -54.54 2.79 22.30
CA VAL A 9 -53.72 2.71 21.09
C VAL A 9 -52.57 3.76 21.14
N VAL A 10 -52.81 4.96 21.60
CA VAL A 10 -51.79 6.03 21.72
C VAL A 10 -50.76 5.68 22.80
N VAL A 11 -51.16 5.09 23.91
CA VAL A 11 -50.27 4.64 24.96
C VAL A 11 -49.44 3.43 24.48
N GLY A 12 -50.08 2.51 23.78
CA GLY A 12 -49.37 1.34 23.18
C GLY A 12 -48.32 1.74 22.12
N ALA A 13 -48.66 2.69 21.23
CA ALA A 13 -47.73 3.23 20.23
C ALA A 13 -46.57 4.01 20.89
N GLY A 14 -46.87 4.80 21.94
CA GLY A 14 -45.87 5.56 22.69
C GLY A 14 -44.85 4.66 23.42
N VAL A 15 -45.27 3.50 23.92
CA VAL A 15 -44.37 2.53 24.56
C VAL A 15 -43.44 1.86 23.55
N LEU A 16 -43.94 1.57 22.36
CA LEU A 16 -43.13 0.94 21.28
C LEU A 16 -42.05 1.90 20.71
N LEU A 17 -42.25 3.21 20.81
CA LEU A 17 -41.30 4.23 20.34
C LEU A 17 -40.39 4.78 21.46
N SER A 18 -40.48 4.23 22.68
CA SER A 18 -39.60 4.65 23.75
C SER A 18 -38.15 4.18 23.47
N PRO A 19 -37.13 4.97 23.90
CA PRO A 19 -35.72 4.58 23.73
C PRO A 19 -35.35 3.23 24.33
N SER A 20 -36.16 2.73 25.29
CA SER A 20 -36.00 1.42 25.91
C SER A 20 -36.42 0.27 25.00
N CYS A 21 -37.25 0.52 23.98
CA CYS A 21 -37.79 -0.50 23.06
C CYS A 21 -37.16 -0.45 21.65
N THR A 22 -36.18 0.39 21.45
CA THR A 22 -35.54 0.55 20.15
C THR A 22 -34.01 0.57 20.29
N THR A 23 -33.32 0.17 19.23
CA THR A 23 -31.89 0.33 19.09
C THR A 23 -31.54 0.62 17.63
N VAL A 24 -30.46 1.34 17.40
CA VAL A 24 -29.93 1.61 16.06
C VAL A 24 -28.51 1.09 16.03
N ILE A 25 -28.24 0.18 15.10
CA ILE A 25 -26.91 -0.33 14.86
C ILE A 25 -26.28 0.51 13.74
N PRO A 26 -25.12 1.16 13.98
CA PRO A 26 -24.43 1.96 12.99
C PRO A 26 -24.00 1.13 11.79
N ALA A 27 -23.80 1.78 10.64
CA ALA A 27 -23.23 1.14 9.45
C ALA A 27 -21.84 0.59 9.76
N GLY A 28 -21.57 -0.65 9.32
CA GLY A 28 -20.31 -1.32 9.59
C GLY A 28 -20.20 -1.97 10.98
N TYR A 29 -21.31 -2.02 11.74
CA TYR A 29 -21.38 -2.70 13.03
C TYR A 29 -22.44 -3.81 13.02
N VAL A 30 -22.30 -4.72 13.96
CA VAL A 30 -23.35 -5.70 14.32
C VAL A 30 -23.65 -5.59 15.81
N GLY A 31 -24.92 -5.78 16.16
CA GLY A 31 -25.38 -5.73 17.55
C GLY A 31 -25.50 -7.16 18.13
N ALA A 32 -24.80 -7.43 19.21
CA ALA A 32 -24.97 -8.66 19.98
C ALA A 32 -26.04 -8.45 21.06
N VAL A 33 -27.06 -9.30 21.07
CA VAL A 33 -28.21 -9.18 21.95
C VAL A 33 -28.03 -10.05 23.20
N TYR A 34 -28.26 -9.45 24.35
CA TYR A 34 -28.36 -10.15 25.63
C TYR A 34 -29.77 -9.96 26.20
N ASP A 35 -30.55 -11.04 26.27
CA ASP A 35 -31.86 -11.07 26.88
C ASP A 35 -31.75 -11.48 28.35
N LYS A 36 -32.32 -10.66 29.26
CA LYS A 36 -32.32 -10.92 30.70
C LYS A 36 -33.37 -11.91 31.13
N LEU A 37 -34.45 -12.10 30.35
CA LEU A 37 -35.58 -12.96 30.70
C LEU A 37 -35.44 -14.36 30.12
N GLU A 38 -34.97 -14.44 28.88
CA GLU A 38 -34.86 -15.70 28.16
C GLU A 38 -33.43 -15.88 27.66
N HIS A 39 -32.95 -17.05 27.51
CA HIS A 39 -31.77 -17.55 26.81
C HIS A 39 -30.43 -16.76 26.95
N GLY A 40 -30.37 -15.59 27.59
CA GLY A 40 -29.12 -14.82 27.76
C GLY A 40 -28.62 -14.22 26.45
N VAL A 41 -27.36 -14.51 26.05
CA VAL A 41 -26.79 -14.03 24.78
C VAL A 41 -27.42 -14.81 23.62
N GLN A 42 -28.03 -14.10 22.69
CA GLN A 42 -28.62 -14.66 21.48
C GLN A 42 -27.52 -15.09 20.50
N ASP A 43 -27.78 -16.14 19.71
CA ASP A 43 -26.84 -16.63 18.70
C ASP A 43 -26.86 -15.78 17.41
N GLU A 44 -27.98 -15.11 17.14
CA GLU A 44 -28.12 -14.21 16.02
C GLU A 44 -27.70 -12.79 16.42
N VAL A 45 -27.02 -12.08 15.51
CA VAL A 45 -26.64 -10.70 15.67
C VAL A 45 -27.60 -9.80 14.89
N LEU A 46 -27.85 -8.59 15.40
CA LEU A 46 -28.57 -7.55 14.68
C LEU A 46 -27.63 -6.93 13.64
N THR A 47 -28.12 -6.82 12.42
CA THR A 47 -27.42 -6.11 11.33
C THR A 47 -27.55 -4.60 11.50
N GLU A 48 -26.88 -3.83 10.68
CA GLU A 48 -27.01 -2.37 10.65
C GLU A 48 -28.45 -1.93 10.42
N GLY A 49 -28.83 -0.82 11.04
CA GLY A 49 -30.15 -0.23 10.88
C GLY A 49 -30.95 -0.13 12.18
N PHE A 50 -32.24 0.16 12.03
CA PHE A 50 -33.18 0.33 13.14
C PHE A 50 -33.81 -1.00 13.52
N HIS A 51 -33.79 -1.34 14.82
CA HIS A 51 -34.35 -2.57 15.38
C HIS A 51 -35.27 -2.29 16.57
N LEU A 52 -36.38 -3.01 16.63
CA LEU A 52 -37.19 -3.08 17.82
C LEU A 52 -36.61 -4.14 18.76
N LYS A 53 -36.51 -3.81 20.05
CA LYS A 53 -36.03 -4.71 21.09
C LYS A 53 -36.90 -4.69 22.31
N SER A 54 -36.85 -5.73 23.10
CA SER A 54 -37.50 -5.77 24.42
C SER A 54 -36.77 -4.81 25.38
N PRO A 55 -37.49 -4.17 26.35
CA PRO A 55 -36.84 -3.41 27.40
C PRO A 55 -35.86 -4.21 28.27
N PHE A 56 -35.97 -5.53 28.23
CA PHE A 56 -35.10 -6.46 28.95
C PHE A 56 -33.87 -6.90 28.17
N GLU A 57 -33.82 -6.56 26.89
CA GLU A 57 -32.67 -6.80 26.02
C GLU A 57 -31.64 -5.67 26.12
N LYS A 58 -30.39 -6.05 26.15
CA LYS A 58 -29.23 -5.16 25.96
C LYS A 58 -28.54 -5.52 24.69
N VAL A 59 -28.22 -4.52 23.90
CA VAL A 59 -27.46 -4.68 22.65
C VAL A 59 -26.09 -4.05 22.85
N LYS A 60 -25.06 -4.74 22.37
CA LYS A 60 -23.67 -4.27 22.37
C LYS A 60 -23.11 -4.33 20.97
N ASP A 61 -22.46 -3.26 20.53
CA ASP A 61 -22.00 -3.10 19.17
C ASP A 61 -20.60 -3.64 19.00
N PHE A 62 -20.38 -4.29 17.85
CA PHE A 62 -19.10 -4.83 17.43
C PHE A 62 -18.78 -4.36 16.01
N PRO A 63 -17.62 -3.72 15.77
CA PRO A 63 -17.24 -3.29 14.43
C PRO A 63 -16.90 -4.49 13.54
N ILE A 64 -17.62 -4.64 12.44
CA ILE A 64 -17.33 -5.59 11.36
C ILE A 64 -16.69 -4.91 10.15
N SER A 65 -16.70 -3.58 10.11
CA SER A 65 -15.87 -2.74 9.25
C SER A 65 -14.45 -2.65 9.80
N ILE A 66 -13.51 -2.20 8.96
CA ILE A 66 -12.12 -2.04 9.37
C ILE A 66 -12.00 -0.83 10.29
N GLU A 67 -11.61 -1.08 11.53
CA GLU A 67 -11.24 -0.07 12.51
C GLU A 67 -9.72 0.01 12.63
N THR A 68 -9.17 1.21 12.76
CA THR A 68 -7.73 1.41 12.94
C THR A 68 -7.45 2.04 14.29
N ILE A 69 -6.53 1.45 15.03
CA ILE A 69 -6.11 1.92 16.34
C ILE A 69 -4.62 2.25 16.30
N TYR A 70 -4.28 3.38 16.90
CA TYR A 70 -2.94 3.86 17.10
C TYR A 70 -2.56 3.70 18.57
N MET A 71 -1.49 2.97 18.84
CA MET A 71 -0.86 2.88 20.16
C MET A 71 0.45 3.67 20.09
N SER A 72 0.34 4.97 20.27
CA SER A 72 1.42 5.94 20.05
C SER A 72 1.64 6.77 21.31
N LYS A 73 2.76 7.46 21.34
CA LYS A 73 3.01 8.53 22.31
C LYS A 73 2.49 9.88 21.84
N ASP A 74 2.15 10.03 20.57
CA ASP A 74 1.72 11.31 20.00
C ASP A 74 0.23 11.55 20.29
N ASP A 75 -0.07 12.57 21.08
CA ASP A 75 -1.43 13.00 21.45
C ASP A 75 -2.31 13.30 20.23
N ARG A 76 -1.72 13.62 19.07
CA ARG A 76 -2.43 13.86 17.81
C ARG A 76 -3.05 12.61 17.19
N GLU A 77 -2.62 11.44 17.62
CA GLU A 77 -3.13 10.14 17.14
C GLU A 77 -4.26 9.56 18.01
N GLY A 78 -4.81 10.38 18.94
CA GLY A 78 -6.06 10.06 19.66
C GLY A 78 -5.90 9.43 21.03
N SER A 79 -4.70 9.42 21.61
CA SER A 79 -4.46 9.00 22.99
C SER A 79 -4.02 10.20 23.85
N GLU A 80 -4.67 10.38 25.01
CA GLU A 80 -4.25 11.39 26.00
C GLU A 80 -3.03 10.94 26.80
N ASP A 81 -2.71 9.63 26.78
CA ASP A 81 -1.59 9.00 27.48
C ASP A 81 -0.57 8.37 26.51
N ASP A 82 0.67 8.17 26.97
CA ASP A 82 1.69 7.43 26.23
C ASP A 82 1.31 5.95 26.11
N GLU A 83 0.68 5.59 24.99
CA GLU A 83 0.27 4.21 24.64
C GLU A 83 1.33 3.44 23.89
N SER A 84 2.53 4.02 23.66
CA SER A 84 3.62 3.31 23.01
C SER A 84 3.94 1.99 23.69
N ILE A 85 4.45 1.05 22.91
CA ILE A 85 4.77 -0.28 23.39
C ILE A 85 6.29 -0.46 23.53
N ASN A 86 6.72 -1.13 24.60
CA ASN A 86 8.08 -1.60 24.69
C ASN A 86 8.18 -2.97 24.02
N ILE A 87 8.99 -3.07 22.97
CA ILE A 87 9.20 -4.30 22.22
C ILE A 87 10.59 -4.87 22.47
N ALA A 88 10.70 -6.19 22.55
CA ALA A 88 11.96 -6.88 22.68
C ALA A 88 12.53 -7.16 21.28
N CYS A 89 13.76 -6.67 21.03
CA CYS A 89 14.56 -7.02 19.87
C CYS A 89 15.78 -7.85 20.31
N LYS A 90 16.47 -8.46 19.36
CA LYS A 90 17.65 -9.29 19.61
C LYS A 90 18.81 -8.51 20.27
N ASP A 91 18.90 -7.22 19.98
CA ASP A 91 19.92 -6.28 20.46
C ASP A 91 19.45 -5.40 21.63
N GLY A 92 18.27 -5.65 22.18
CA GLY A 92 17.74 -4.92 23.34
C GLY A 92 16.25 -4.64 23.25
N SER A 93 15.76 -3.73 24.11
CA SER A 93 14.36 -3.29 24.11
C SER A 93 14.25 -1.90 23.54
N VAL A 94 13.19 -1.66 22.77
CA VAL A 94 12.93 -0.39 22.09
C VAL A 94 11.46 0.01 22.32
N ASN A 95 11.23 1.28 22.58
CA ASN A 95 9.88 1.84 22.57
C ASN A 95 9.45 2.13 21.13
N ALA A 96 8.29 1.65 20.77
CA ALA A 96 7.73 1.75 19.43
C ALA A 96 6.27 2.14 19.47
N ASP A 97 5.81 2.78 18.42
CA ASP A 97 4.41 2.98 18.19
C ASP A 97 3.89 1.83 17.34
N LEU A 98 2.69 1.35 17.67
CA LEU A 98 2.01 0.26 16.98
C LEU A 98 0.71 0.78 16.38
N THR A 99 0.57 0.61 15.08
CA THR A 99 -0.70 0.84 14.38
C THR A 99 -1.24 -0.48 13.91
N PHE A 100 -2.52 -0.74 14.13
CA PHE A 100 -3.16 -1.94 13.62
C PHE A 100 -4.58 -1.66 13.18
N SER A 101 -4.98 -2.33 12.09
CA SER A 101 -6.34 -2.31 11.57
C SER A 101 -6.97 -3.68 11.77
N TYR A 102 -8.18 -3.71 12.29
CA TYR A 102 -8.87 -4.95 12.63
C TYR A 102 -10.36 -4.85 12.36
N ARG A 103 -11.01 -6.00 12.36
CA ARG A 103 -12.48 -6.13 12.37
C ARG A 103 -12.88 -7.39 13.11
N TYR A 104 -14.10 -7.42 13.62
CA TYR A 104 -14.68 -8.64 14.19
C TYR A 104 -15.31 -9.52 13.10
N GLU A 105 -15.29 -10.82 13.32
CA GLU A 105 -16.03 -11.79 12.52
C GLU A 105 -17.44 -11.92 13.13
N ALA A 106 -18.48 -11.52 12.37
CA ALA A 106 -19.86 -11.40 12.86
C ALA A 106 -20.39 -12.70 13.49
N ASP A 107 -20.01 -13.85 12.93
CA ASP A 107 -20.39 -15.19 13.43
C ASP A 107 -19.78 -15.53 14.80
N LYS A 108 -18.69 -14.89 15.19
CA LYS A 108 -18.01 -15.09 16.48
C LYS A 108 -18.53 -14.17 17.58
N VAL A 109 -19.19 -13.06 17.22
CA VAL A 109 -19.63 -12.01 18.16
C VAL A 109 -20.47 -12.54 19.33
N PRO A 110 -21.48 -13.45 19.14
CA PRO A 110 -22.22 -13.97 20.29
C PRO A 110 -21.35 -14.73 21.29
N SER A 111 -20.38 -15.47 20.80
CA SER A 111 -19.44 -16.22 21.66
C SER A 111 -18.51 -15.29 22.45
N LEU A 112 -18.11 -14.16 21.85
CA LEU A 112 -17.29 -13.13 22.50
C LEU A 112 -18.06 -12.43 23.59
N GLN A 113 -19.30 -12.06 23.35
CA GLN A 113 -20.17 -11.43 24.35
C GLN A 113 -20.34 -12.33 25.59
N ARG A 114 -20.52 -13.66 25.39
CA ARG A 114 -20.55 -14.63 26.50
C ARG A 114 -19.23 -14.67 27.26
N LYS A 115 -18.11 -14.74 26.51
CA LYS A 115 -16.76 -14.89 27.07
C LYS A 115 -16.32 -13.66 27.84
N TYR A 116 -16.64 -12.46 27.33
CA TYR A 116 -16.19 -11.19 27.90
C TYR A 116 -17.28 -10.43 28.69
N ARG A 117 -18.26 -11.16 29.21
CA ARG A 117 -19.28 -10.66 30.15
C ARG A 117 -20.11 -9.49 29.60
N GLY A 118 -20.46 -9.54 28.31
CA GLY A 118 -21.28 -8.54 27.68
C GLY A 118 -20.59 -7.19 27.44
N ARG A 119 -19.26 -7.16 27.34
CA ARG A 119 -18.52 -6.00 26.86
C ARG A 119 -18.77 -5.82 25.38
N ASP A 120 -18.71 -4.58 24.89
CA ASP A 120 -18.73 -4.30 23.47
C ASP A 120 -17.35 -4.52 22.83
N GLY A 121 -17.30 -4.36 21.50
CA GLY A 121 -16.09 -4.61 20.74
C GLY A 121 -14.92 -3.72 21.16
N ASN A 122 -15.16 -2.44 21.37
CA ASN A 122 -14.12 -1.47 21.76
C ASN A 122 -13.62 -1.74 23.19
N GLU A 123 -14.52 -2.00 24.14
CA GLU A 123 -14.14 -2.38 25.49
C GLU A 123 -13.26 -3.64 25.54
N ILE A 124 -13.48 -4.63 24.64
CA ILE A 124 -12.65 -5.82 24.56
C ILE A 124 -11.24 -5.48 24.04
N VAL A 125 -11.14 -4.64 23.02
CA VAL A 125 -9.85 -4.19 22.50
C VAL A 125 -9.07 -3.46 23.59
N ASP A 126 -9.66 -2.48 24.23
CA ASP A 126 -8.98 -1.65 25.23
C ASP A 126 -8.55 -2.42 26.46
N THR A 127 -9.42 -3.27 27.00
CA THR A 127 -9.16 -3.93 28.29
C THR A 127 -8.40 -5.25 28.15
N VAL A 128 -8.52 -5.95 27.03
CA VAL A 128 -7.96 -7.30 26.87
C VAL A 128 -6.90 -7.33 25.77
N LEU A 129 -7.22 -6.79 24.60
CA LEU A 129 -6.39 -6.98 23.41
C LEU A 129 -5.12 -6.16 23.47
N ARG A 130 -5.18 -4.88 23.84
CA ARG A 130 -4.00 -3.99 23.91
C ARG A 130 -2.84 -4.60 24.75
N GLY A 131 -3.17 -5.22 25.88
CA GLY A 131 -2.17 -5.91 26.70
C GLY A 131 -1.54 -7.14 26.01
N GLN A 132 -2.35 -7.89 25.26
CA GLN A 132 -1.87 -9.05 24.51
C GLN A 132 -1.02 -8.66 23.31
N LEU A 133 -1.39 -7.58 22.59
CA LEU A 133 -0.68 -7.11 21.42
C LEU A 133 0.78 -6.74 21.73
N ARG A 134 1.04 -6.11 22.87
CA ARG A 134 2.41 -5.84 23.34
C ARG A 134 3.27 -7.09 23.40
N THR A 135 2.70 -8.17 23.93
CA THR A 135 3.39 -9.46 24.03
C THR A 135 3.57 -10.09 22.64
N TRP A 136 2.56 -10.03 21.79
CA TRP A 136 2.61 -10.64 20.46
C TRP A 136 3.63 -9.96 19.55
N VAL A 137 3.75 -8.62 19.62
CA VAL A 137 4.79 -7.90 18.90
C VAL A 137 6.16 -8.40 19.35
N SER A 138 6.43 -8.44 20.65
CA SER A 138 7.71 -8.88 21.20
C SER A 138 8.05 -10.32 20.82
N GLU A 139 7.05 -11.21 20.74
CA GLU A 139 7.24 -12.59 20.29
C GLU A 139 7.78 -12.71 18.87
N VAL A 140 7.38 -11.80 17.98
CA VAL A 140 7.86 -11.75 16.60
C VAL A 140 9.21 -11.02 16.52
N THR A 141 9.32 -9.85 17.16
CA THR A 141 10.49 -8.96 17.02
C THR A 141 11.75 -9.45 17.72
N LYS A 142 11.64 -10.30 18.76
CA LYS A 142 12.79 -10.85 19.49
C LYS A 142 13.83 -11.58 18.64
N ASN A 143 13.46 -12.02 17.44
CA ASN A 143 14.35 -12.70 16.52
C ASN A 143 15.07 -11.75 15.54
N TYR A 144 14.78 -10.46 15.60
CA TYR A 144 15.32 -9.42 14.74
C TYR A 144 16.05 -8.37 15.56
N THR A 145 17.08 -7.77 14.97
CA THR A 145 17.70 -6.57 15.51
C THR A 145 16.81 -5.35 15.29
N THR A 146 17.00 -4.29 16.07
CA THR A 146 16.26 -3.03 15.91
C THR A 146 16.37 -2.49 14.47
N ILE A 147 17.56 -2.55 13.87
CA ILE A 147 17.79 -2.11 12.49
C ILE A 147 17.01 -2.96 11.49
N GLU A 148 16.97 -4.28 11.66
CA GLU A 148 16.18 -5.17 10.80
C GLU A 148 14.69 -4.88 10.88
N VAL A 149 14.18 -4.62 12.09
CA VAL A 149 12.75 -4.32 12.31
C VAL A 149 12.31 -3.04 11.59
N TYR A 150 13.13 -1.99 11.66
CA TYR A 150 12.71 -0.66 11.18
C TYR A 150 13.22 -0.28 9.79
N MET A 151 14.24 -0.98 9.29
CA MET A 151 14.87 -0.67 8.00
C MET A 151 14.94 -1.89 7.08
N ASP A 152 15.86 -2.83 7.37
CA ASP A 152 16.26 -3.85 6.41
C ASP A 152 15.15 -4.86 6.08
N LYS A 153 14.33 -5.23 7.07
CA LYS A 153 13.31 -6.28 6.97
C LYS A 153 11.92 -5.83 7.43
N ARG A 154 11.66 -4.52 7.38
CA ARG A 154 10.42 -3.94 7.88
C ARG A 154 9.17 -4.60 7.30
N GLU A 155 9.13 -4.81 5.98
CA GLU A 155 8.01 -5.44 5.31
C GLU A 155 7.83 -6.91 5.73
N GLU A 156 8.94 -7.65 5.86
CA GLU A 156 8.93 -9.04 6.34
C GLU A 156 8.40 -9.12 7.77
N VAL A 157 8.85 -8.23 8.65
CA VAL A 157 8.41 -8.18 10.05
C VAL A 157 6.93 -7.83 10.14
N ASN A 158 6.47 -6.81 9.40
CA ASN A 158 5.05 -6.43 9.39
C ASN A 158 4.16 -7.57 8.87
N SER A 159 4.56 -8.25 7.79
CA SER A 159 3.84 -9.44 7.30
C SER A 159 3.75 -10.54 8.34
N LYS A 160 4.85 -10.85 9.02
CA LYS A 160 4.88 -11.84 10.10
C LYS A 160 4.05 -11.43 11.31
N LEU A 161 3.99 -10.12 11.60
CA LEU A 161 3.10 -9.59 12.65
C LEU A 161 1.64 -9.84 12.30
N VAL A 162 1.22 -9.52 11.07
CA VAL A 162 -0.16 -9.77 10.58
C VAL A 162 -0.50 -11.26 10.70
N ASP A 163 0.36 -12.15 10.22
CA ASP A 163 0.13 -13.59 10.28
C ASP A 163 0.03 -14.11 11.73
N TYR A 164 0.95 -13.64 12.58
CA TYR A 164 0.98 -14.02 13.98
C TYR A 164 -0.24 -13.50 14.73
N PHE A 165 -0.65 -12.26 14.47
CA PHE A 165 -1.83 -11.64 15.07
C PHE A 165 -3.11 -12.34 14.62
N ASN A 166 -3.24 -12.69 13.34
CA ASN A 166 -4.40 -13.45 12.85
C ASN A 166 -4.51 -14.81 13.51
N LYS A 167 -3.40 -15.56 13.61
CA LYS A 167 -3.38 -16.85 14.29
C LYS A 167 -3.78 -16.76 15.77
N ARG A 168 -3.38 -15.70 16.46
CA ARG A 168 -3.72 -15.46 17.86
C ARG A 168 -5.07 -14.80 18.03
N GLY A 169 -5.48 -13.96 17.07
CA GLY A 169 -6.73 -13.20 17.04
C GLY A 169 -7.95 -14.08 16.81
N GLU A 170 -7.81 -15.23 16.14
CA GLU A 170 -8.90 -16.15 15.86
C GLU A 170 -9.73 -16.52 17.10
N LYS A 171 -9.07 -16.78 18.22
CA LYS A 171 -9.75 -17.07 19.51
C LYS A 171 -10.52 -15.89 20.12
N TYR A 172 -10.28 -14.68 19.59
CA TYR A 172 -10.97 -13.44 19.94
C TYR A 172 -11.97 -13.03 18.86
N GLY A 173 -12.18 -13.85 17.80
CA GLY A 173 -13.04 -13.52 16.68
C GLY A 173 -12.62 -12.25 15.97
N ILE A 174 -11.33 -11.93 15.97
CA ILE A 174 -10.77 -10.72 15.40
C ILE A 174 -9.87 -11.09 14.25
N ARG A 175 -10.04 -10.39 13.13
CA ARG A 175 -9.17 -10.44 11.96
C ARG A 175 -8.40 -9.15 11.84
N PHE A 176 -7.08 -9.26 11.74
CA PHE A 176 -6.18 -8.15 11.52
C PHE A 176 -5.90 -8.01 10.03
N GLU A 177 -6.16 -6.83 9.47
CA GLU A 177 -5.91 -6.52 8.07
C GLU A 177 -4.53 -5.89 7.88
N ASN A 178 -4.09 -5.08 8.85
CA ASN A 178 -2.78 -4.45 8.85
C ASN A 178 -2.22 -4.37 10.27
N VAL A 179 -0.91 -4.56 10.39
CA VAL A 179 -0.16 -4.34 11.63
C VAL A 179 1.18 -3.74 11.25
N SER A 180 1.49 -2.58 11.77
CA SER A 180 2.71 -1.84 11.44
C SER A 180 3.33 -1.24 12.69
N LEU A 181 4.65 -1.41 12.81
CA LEU A 181 5.45 -0.69 13.77
C LEU A 181 5.85 0.66 13.14
N ALA A 182 5.47 1.75 13.83
CA ALA A 182 5.82 3.11 13.45
C ALA A 182 7.12 3.55 14.15
N GLU A 183 7.20 4.76 14.62
CA GLU A 183 8.41 5.33 15.20
C GLU A 183 9.09 4.46 16.27
N ALA A 184 10.41 4.26 16.11
CA ALA A 184 11.26 3.64 17.11
C ALA A 184 11.99 4.72 17.91
N ARG A 185 11.80 4.71 19.23
CA ARG A 185 12.57 5.57 20.12
C ARG A 185 13.81 4.80 20.60
N VAL A 186 14.84 4.89 19.77
CA VAL A 186 16.10 4.15 19.94
C VAL A 186 17.14 4.99 20.69
N THR A 187 18.18 4.33 21.22
CA THR A 187 19.35 5.02 21.79
C THR A 187 20.10 5.80 20.70
N LYS A 188 20.86 6.82 21.10
CA LYS A 188 21.65 7.65 20.17
C LYS A 188 22.62 6.80 19.33
N GLU A 189 23.19 5.75 19.89
CA GLU A 189 24.09 4.84 19.18
C GLU A 189 23.38 4.08 18.07
N VAL A 190 22.18 3.56 18.34
CA VAL A 190 21.35 2.86 17.34
C VAL A 190 20.87 3.85 16.28
N GLN A 191 20.49 5.05 16.68
CA GLN A 191 20.09 6.11 15.74
C GLN A 191 21.23 6.45 14.78
N LEU A 192 22.43 6.68 15.26
CA LEU A 192 23.61 6.95 14.42
C LEU A 192 23.94 5.77 13.48
N ALA A 193 23.77 4.53 13.96
CA ALA A 193 23.94 3.34 13.12
C ALA A 193 22.89 3.27 12.01
N MET A 194 21.62 3.60 12.30
CA MET A 194 20.54 3.68 11.32
C MET A 194 20.81 4.77 10.27
N GLU A 195 21.17 5.97 10.69
CA GLU A 195 21.53 7.09 9.80
C GLU A 195 22.68 6.73 8.85
N LYS A 196 23.74 6.12 9.40
CA LYS A 196 24.88 5.65 8.59
C LYS A 196 24.45 4.61 7.56
N ARG A 197 23.60 3.67 7.95
CA ARG A 197 23.11 2.61 7.06
C ARG A 197 22.20 3.16 5.97
N GLN A 198 21.33 4.10 6.31
CA GLN A 198 20.49 4.79 5.33
C GLN A 198 21.33 5.55 4.30
N LYS A 199 22.38 6.24 4.73
CA LYS A 199 23.29 6.95 3.83
C LYS A 199 24.00 5.99 2.86
N ILE A 200 24.52 4.87 3.36
CA ILE A 200 25.15 3.82 2.52
C ILE A 200 24.14 3.26 1.51
N SER A 201 22.90 3.01 1.93
CA SER A 201 21.85 2.50 1.03
C SER A 201 21.54 3.50 -0.08
N GLN A 202 21.42 4.79 0.24
CA GLN A 202 21.20 5.87 -0.75
C GLN A 202 22.37 5.99 -1.72
N GLU A 203 23.61 5.93 -1.23
CA GLU A 203 24.80 5.95 -2.07
C GLU A 203 24.86 4.77 -3.04
N LEU A 204 24.52 3.57 -2.56
CA LEU A 204 24.44 2.36 -3.38
C LEU A 204 23.37 2.46 -4.47
N GLU A 205 22.20 2.98 -4.13
CA GLU A 205 21.12 3.18 -5.08
C GLU A 205 21.49 4.21 -6.14
N GLN A 206 22.15 5.30 -5.73
CA GLN A 206 22.65 6.31 -6.65
C GLN A 206 23.72 5.74 -7.60
N GLN A 207 24.63 4.91 -7.09
CA GLN A 207 25.61 4.21 -7.93
C GLN A 207 24.94 3.27 -8.94
N LYS A 208 23.94 2.49 -8.53
CA LYS A 208 23.14 1.64 -9.45
C LYS A 208 22.45 2.45 -10.52
N MET A 209 21.87 3.58 -10.16
CA MET A 209 21.25 4.52 -11.12
C MET A 209 22.26 5.06 -12.11
N ASN A 210 23.46 5.46 -11.65
CA ASN A 210 24.52 5.96 -12.51
C ASN A 210 25.04 4.89 -13.48
N LEU A 211 25.22 3.65 -13.00
CA LEU A 211 25.59 2.51 -13.86
C LEU A 211 24.53 2.28 -14.94
N LYS A 212 23.27 2.25 -14.58
CA LYS A 212 22.18 2.09 -15.53
C LYS A 212 22.12 3.20 -16.58
N LYS A 213 22.36 4.46 -16.17
CA LYS A 213 22.45 5.59 -17.10
C LYS A 213 23.65 5.44 -18.05
N ALA A 214 24.80 5.00 -17.55
CA ALA A 214 25.98 4.77 -18.39
C ALA A 214 25.77 3.62 -19.40
N GLU A 215 25.07 2.55 -19.01
CA GLU A 215 24.70 1.46 -19.92
C GLU A 215 23.77 1.95 -21.03
N ILE A 216 22.73 2.72 -20.70
CA ILE A 216 21.80 3.31 -21.67
C ILE A 216 22.54 4.23 -22.63
N ALA A 217 23.41 5.12 -22.13
CA ALA A 217 24.20 6.03 -22.96
C ALA A 217 25.14 5.26 -23.93
N LYS A 218 25.73 4.17 -23.47
CA LYS A 218 26.56 3.30 -24.30
C LYS A 218 25.76 2.60 -25.41
N GLU A 219 24.54 2.19 -25.11
CA GLU A 219 23.64 1.54 -26.07
C GLU A 219 23.12 2.55 -27.11
N GLU A 220 22.77 3.75 -26.69
CA GLU A 220 22.41 4.86 -27.58
C GLU A 220 23.54 5.24 -28.55
N GLU A 221 24.78 5.29 -28.04
CA GLU A 221 25.94 5.59 -28.89
C GLU A 221 26.21 4.48 -29.91
N LYS A 222 26.05 3.20 -29.52
CA LYS A 222 26.13 2.07 -30.47
C LYS A 222 25.06 2.15 -31.56
N LEU A 223 23.82 2.43 -31.19
CA LEU A 223 22.72 2.60 -32.14
C LEU A 223 22.96 3.79 -33.08
N LYS A 224 23.56 4.86 -32.61
CA LYS A 224 23.92 6.02 -33.42
C LYS A 224 25.02 5.68 -34.43
N GLN A 225 26.04 4.94 -34.01
CA GLN A 225 27.10 4.46 -34.89
C GLN A 225 26.55 3.48 -35.95
N GLU A 226 25.68 2.55 -35.58
CA GLU A 226 25.04 1.62 -36.51
C GLU A 226 24.16 2.35 -37.54
N LYS A 227 23.35 3.30 -37.10
CA LYS A 227 22.56 4.17 -38.03
C LYS A 227 23.45 4.95 -39.00
N ALA A 228 24.57 5.51 -38.52
CA ALA A 228 25.51 6.23 -39.38
C ALA A 228 26.15 5.29 -40.41
N PHE A 229 26.50 4.07 -39.98
CA PHE A 229 27.07 3.04 -40.89
C PHE A 229 26.07 2.62 -41.98
N ILE A 230 24.82 2.33 -41.59
CA ILE A 230 23.73 1.95 -42.52
C ILE A 230 23.48 3.09 -43.52
N LYS A 231 23.47 4.34 -43.07
CA LYS A 231 23.30 5.49 -43.93
C LYS A 231 24.46 5.64 -44.94
N ALA A 232 25.68 5.51 -44.47
CA ALA A 232 26.88 5.54 -45.37
C ALA A 232 26.88 4.39 -46.38
N GLN A 233 26.47 3.18 -46.00
CA GLN A 233 26.28 2.05 -46.93
C GLN A 233 25.18 2.37 -47.97
N GLY A 234 24.05 2.94 -47.54
CA GLY A 234 22.97 3.32 -48.44
C GLY A 234 23.43 4.36 -49.48
N GLU A 235 24.17 5.38 -49.04
CA GLU A 235 24.74 6.42 -49.94
C GLU A 235 25.74 5.83 -50.91
N ARG A 236 26.61 4.90 -50.49
CA ARG A 236 27.55 4.21 -51.40
C ARG A 236 26.80 3.40 -52.45
N LYS A 237 25.81 2.56 -52.06
CA LYS A 237 25.00 1.80 -53.03
C LYS A 237 24.26 2.69 -54.01
N ALA A 238 23.65 3.80 -53.52
CA ALA A 238 22.97 4.76 -54.40
C ALA A 238 23.93 5.44 -55.40
N ASN A 239 25.16 5.74 -54.96
CA ASN A 239 26.19 6.33 -55.85
C ASN A 239 26.73 5.28 -56.84
N GLU A 240 26.89 4.01 -56.44
CA GLU A 240 27.28 2.92 -57.35
C GLU A 240 26.20 2.66 -58.43
N GLU A 241 24.91 2.70 -58.03
CA GLU A 241 23.81 2.54 -58.99
C GLU A 241 23.73 3.75 -59.96
N LYS A 242 23.93 4.98 -59.45
CA LYS A 242 24.01 6.18 -60.30
C LYS A 242 25.18 6.09 -61.25
N ALA A 243 26.35 5.59 -60.81
CA ALA A 243 27.53 5.39 -61.67
C ALA A 243 27.29 4.34 -62.78
N LYS A 244 26.59 3.23 -62.44
CA LYS A 244 26.19 2.18 -63.41
C LYS A 244 25.16 2.67 -64.43
N GLY A 245 24.29 3.64 -64.04
CA GLY A 245 23.29 4.25 -64.91
C GLY A 245 23.86 5.33 -65.84
N LEU A 246 25.07 5.82 -65.61
CA LEU A 246 25.74 6.77 -66.47
C LEU A 246 26.44 5.99 -67.63
N ASN A 247 25.66 5.62 -68.62
CA ASN A 247 26.18 5.07 -69.84
C ASN A 247 26.92 6.15 -70.62
N ASP A 248 27.99 5.80 -71.35
CA ASP A 248 28.77 6.70 -72.22
C ASP A 248 27.91 7.58 -73.18
N ALA A 249 26.74 7.06 -73.57
CA ALA A 249 25.76 7.77 -74.39
C ALA A 249 25.13 8.96 -73.60
N ILE A 250 24.79 8.79 -72.35
CA ILE A 250 24.18 9.79 -71.48
C ILE A 250 25.20 10.86 -71.10
N LEU A 251 26.47 10.50 -70.92
CA LEU A 251 27.56 11.45 -70.69
C LEU A 251 27.82 12.34 -71.91
N LYS A 252 27.75 11.76 -73.12
CA LYS A 252 27.85 12.47 -74.36
C LYS A 252 26.66 13.39 -74.58
N GLU A 253 25.45 12.93 -74.31
CA GLU A 253 24.24 13.77 -74.42
C GLU A 253 24.30 14.97 -73.47
N LYS A 254 24.63 14.79 -72.20
CA LYS A 254 24.83 15.86 -71.24
C LYS A 254 26.00 16.80 -71.57
N ALA A 255 27.05 16.28 -72.22
CA ALA A 255 28.15 17.14 -72.75
C ALA A 255 27.70 18.00 -73.92
N ILE A 256 26.86 17.48 -74.82
CA ILE A 256 26.24 18.19 -75.91
C ILE A 256 25.27 19.25 -75.39
N GLU A 257 24.44 18.91 -74.38
CA GLU A 257 23.46 19.84 -73.82
C GLU A 257 24.10 21.05 -73.11
N LYS A 258 25.30 20.87 -72.56
CA LYS A 258 26.11 21.95 -71.92
C LYS A 258 27.06 22.60 -72.84
N TRP A 259 27.14 22.20 -74.13
CA TRP A 259 28.06 22.81 -75.11
C TRP A 259 27.54 24.18 -75.53
N ASN A 260 28.40 25.22 -75.41
CA ASN A 260 28.11 26.58 -75.75
C ASN A 260 28.30 26.89 -77.25
N GLY A 261 28.53 25.86 -78.11
CA GLY A 261 28.67 26.03 -79.58
C GLY A 261 30.08 26.43 -80.04
N GLU A 262 31.06 26.58 -79.20
CA GLU A 262 32.45 26.89 -79.57
C GLU A 262 33.31 25.61 -79.50
N LEU A 263 34.08 25.39 -80.58
CA LEU A 263 35.07 24.30 -80.62
C LEU A 263 36.25 24.63 -79.71
N PRO A 264 36.67 23.70 -78.85
CA PRO A 264 37.85 23.87 -78.00
C PRO A 264 39.08 24.12 -78.89
N LYS A 265 39.81 25.20 -78.67
CA LYS A 265 41.07 25.45 -79.34
C LYS A 265 42.08 24.43 -79.01
N ALA A 266 42.42 23.59 -79.99
CA ALA A 266 43.44 22.57 -79.85
C ALA A 266 44.80 23.20 -79.59
N THR A 267 45.35 23.04 -78.42
CA THR A 267 46.76 23.26 -78.10
C THR A 267 47.49 21.97 -78.17
N ASN A 268 48.59 21.95 -78.91
CA ASN A 268 49.41 20.78 -79.20
C ASN A 268 49.53 19.77 -78.08
N GLY A 269 49.07 18.51 -78.29
CA GLY A 269 49.65 17.33 -77.73
C GLY A 269 49.23 16.92 -76.32
N SER A 270 48.15 17.42 -75.72
CA SER A 270 47.68 17.03 -74.40
C SER A 270 46.19 16.76 -74.42
N SER A 271 45.78 15.62 -73.82
CA SER A 271 44.42 15.12 -73.65
C SER A 271 43.46 16.27 -73.24
N ILE A 272 42.34 16.39 -73.92
CA ILE A 272 41.27 17.33 -73.59
C ILE A 272 40.65 16.95 -72.23
N LEU A 273 41.01 17.64 -71.16
CA LEU A 273 40.29 17.63 -69.91
C LEU A 273 39.12 18.59 -69.96
N ILE A 274 37.93 18.08 -70.14
CA ILE A 274 36.69 18.85 -69.97
C ILE A 274 36.53 19.13 -68.48
N LYS A 275 36.53 20.37 -68.07
CA LYS A 275 36.36 20.82 -66.69
C LYS A 275 34.87 20.94 -66.37
#